data_8e66382e8e3b1c771d2378e8238fdc90
#
_entry.id   8e66382e8e3b1c771d2378e8238fdc90
#
_cell.length_a   1.000
_cell.length_b   1.000
_cell.length_c   1.000
_cell.angle_alpha   90.00
_cell.angle_beta   90.00
_cell.angle_gamma   90.00
#
_symmetry.space_group_name_H-M   'P 1'
#
loop_
_entity.id
_entity.type
_entity.pdbx_description
1 polymer ?
#
loop_
_entity_poly.entity_id
_entity_poly.type
_entity_poly.pdbx_seq_one_letter_code
_entity_poly.pdbx_strand_id
1 'polypeptide(L)'
;RPLGNGRIGTMVFGDPVHEQFQLNEETVWGGSPHNNTNPKAKDALPRIRQLIFEGKNKEAQELCGPTICSQSANGMPYQTVGSLHLDFDGINEYNDYYRDLDIEKAIATTRFTANGVTYTREAYTSFPDQVLVIRLTASQKKSISFTAKYSTPYKSSVIRCISPRKELQLNGKANDHEGIEGKVEFTALTRIETVSYTHLTLPTK
;
A
#
# COMPACT_ATOMS: atom_id res chain seq x y z
N ARG A 1 4.10 -7.17 8.47
CA ARG A 1 2.81 -7.66 9.02
C ARG A 1 1.68 -6.88 8.39
N PRO A 2 0.64 -7.54 7.86
CA PRO A 2 -0.49 -6.86 7.23
C PRO A 2 -1.46 -6.29 8.27
N LEU A 3 -2.00 -5.12 7.97
CA LEU A 3 -3.13 -4.50 8.64
C LEU A 3 -4.11 -4.01 7.58
N GLY A 4 -5.39 -3.96 7.89
CA GLY A 4 -6.40 -3.42 6.97
C GLY A 4 -7.76 -3.27 7.62
N ASN A 5 -8.59 -2.39 7.04
CA ASN A 5 -9.97 -2.16 7.45
C ASN A 5 -11.00 -2.44 6.33
N GLY A 6 -10.57 -3.17 5.29
CA GLY A 6 -11.38 -3.44 4.10
C GLY A 6 -11.14 -2.46 2.96
N ARG A 7 -10.80 -1.20 3.22
CA ARG A 7 -10.47 -0.18 2.22
C ARG A 7 -8.98 0.17 2.20
N ILE A 8 -8.45 0.57 3.34
CA ILE A 8 -7.03 0.92 3.50
C ILE A 8 -6.29 -0.29 4.05
N GLY A 9 -5.14 -0.59 3.46
CA GLY A 9 -4.23 -1.63 3.93
C GLY A 9 -2.82 -1.12 4.08
N THR A 10 -2.05 -1.74 4.98
CA THR A 10 -0.62 -1.47 5.12
C THR A 10 0.16 -2.72 5.48
N MET A 11 1.38 -2.79 4.96
CA MET A 11 2.39 -3.75 5.43
C MET A 11 3.34 -3.03 6.37
N VAL A 12 3.38 -3.45 7.63
CA VAL A 12 4.29 -2.92 8.66
C VAL A 12 5.56 -3.74 8.66
N PHE A 13 6.71 -3.13 8.39
CA PHE A 13 7.99 -3.83 8.32
C PHE A 13 8.62 -4.04 9.70
N GLY A 14 8.55 -3.06 10.58
CA GLY A 14 8.96 -3.17 11.98
C GLY A 14 10.46 -2.97 12.20
N ASP A 15 11.18 -2.32 11.30
CA ASP A 15 12.58 -1.99 11.49
C ASP A 15 12.72 -0.88 12.57
N PRO A 16 13.58 -1.04 13.59
CA PRO A 16 13.76 -0.04 14.63
C PRO A 16 14.24 1.32 14.15
N VAL A 17 15.12 1.35 13.15
CA VAL A 17 15.79 2.57 12.66
C VAL A 17 15.10 3.11 11.41
N HIS A 18 14.77 2.23 10.46
CA HIS A 18 14.21 2.57 9.16
C HIS A 18 12.83 1.92 8.99
N GLU A 19 11.84 2.41 9.72
CA GLU A 19 10.48 1.86 9.63
C GLU A 19 9.84 2.18 8.29
N GLN A 20 9.13 1.21 7.75
CA GLN A 20 8.40 1.32 6.51
C GLN A 20 6.97 0.83 6.67
N PHE A 21 6.04 1.62 6.15
CA PHE A 21 4.63 1.26 5.99
C PHE A 21 4.30 1.28 4.50
N GLN A 22 4.20 0.10 3.88
CA GLN A 22 3.72 0.03 2.50
C GLN A 22 2.20 0.22 2.49
N LEU A 23 1.74 1.22 1.76
CA LEU A 23 0.36 1.66 1.78
C LEU A 23 -0.41 1.14 0.57
N ASN A 24 -1.63 0.70 0.82
CA ASN A 24 -2.56 0.22 -0.19
C ASN A 24 -3.94 0.83 0.05
N GLU A 25 -4.69 1.01 -1.03
CA GLU A 25 -6.09 1.42 -1.02
C GLU A 25 -6.82 0.65 -2.13
N GLU A 26 -8.01 0.14 -1.84
CA GLU A 26 -8.72 -0.86 -2.66
C GLU A 26 -9.01 -0.43 -4.10
N THR A 27 -9.07 0.88 -4.37
CA THR A 27 -9.43 1.41 -5.69
C THR A 27 -8.23 1.76 -6.57
N VAL A 28 -6.99 1.60 -6.08
CA VAL A 28 -5.78 1.93 -6.85
C VAL A 28 -5.42 0.78 -7.79
N TRP A 29 -5.95 0.86 -9.00
CA TRP A 29 -5.71 -0.11 -10.09
C TRP A 29 -5.04 0.57 -11.27
N GLY A 30 -4.20 -0.19 -12.00
CA GLY A 30 -3.62 0.27 -13.26
C GLY A 30 -4.66 0.39 -14.38
N GLY A 31 -4.33 1.14 -15.42
CA GLY A 31 -5.22 1.34 -16.56
C GLY A 31 -6.49 2.12 -16.20
N SER A 32 -7.55 1.85 -16.91
CA SER A 32 -8.87 2.49 -16.75
C SER A 32 -9.99 1.61 -17.29
N PRO A 33 -11.27 1.93 -17.03
CA PRO A 33 -12.39 1.22 -17.62
C PRO A 33 -12.29 1.17 -19.14
N HIS A 34 -12.42 -0.03 -19.70
CA HIS A 34 -12.34 -0.27 -21.15
C HIS A 34 -13.18 -1.51 -21.52
N ASN A 35 -13.49 -1.66 -22.79
CA ASN A 35 -14.15 -2.84 -23.30
C ASN A 35 -13.12 -3.87 -23.74
N ASN A 36 -12.98 -4.95 -22.97
CA ASN A 36 -12.08 -6.07 -23.26
C ASN A 36 -12.80 -7.30 -23.83
N THR A 37 -14.08 -7.15 -24.21
CA THR A 37 -14.87 -8.24 -24.78
C THR A 37 -14.25 -8.69 -26.10
N ASN A 38 -14.01 -10.01 -26.24
CA ASN A 38 -13.55 -10.58 -27.50
C ASN A 38 -14.71 -10.67 -28.49
N PRO A 39 -14.68 -9.97 -29.63
CA PRO A 39 -15.80 -9.98 -30.60
C PRO A 39 -16.04 -11.34 -31.23
N LYS A 40 -15.05 -12.25 -31.21
CA LYS A 40 -15.18 -13.62 -31.75
C LYS A 40 -15.93 -14.56 -30.82
N ALA A 41 -16.14 -14.18 -29.54
CA ALA A 41 -16.69 -15.08 -28.52
C ALA A 41 -18.07 -15.64 -28.88
N LYS A 42 -18.96 -14.77 -29.38
CA LYS A 42 -20.33 -15.17 -29.77
C LYS A 42 -20.33 -16.27 -30.82
N ASP A 43 -19.51 -16.11 -31.88
CA ASP A 43 -19.48 -17.01 -33.01
C ASP A 43 -18.73 -18.34 -32.72
N ALA A 44 -17.76 -18.29 -31.83
CA ALA A 44 -17.00 -19.48 -31.42
C ALA A 44 -17.76 -20.37 -30.43
N LEU A 45 -18.69 -19.82 -29.65
CA LEU A 45 -19.36 -20.54 -28.56
C LEU A 45 -20.08 -21.83 -28.99
N PRO A 46 -20.84 -21.89 -30.14
CA PRO A 46 -21.45 -23.15 -30.57
C PRO A 46 -20.44 -24.26 -30.85
N ARG A 47 -19.32 -23.93 -31.49
CA ARG A 47 -18.28 -24.91 -31.79
C ARG A 47 -17.57 -25.42 -30.53
N ILE A 48 -17.30 -24.55 -29.59
CA ILE A 48 -16.71 -24.93 -28.28
C ILE A 48 -17.63 -25.90 -27.54
N ARG A 49 -18.93 -25.60 -27.47
CA ARG A 49 -19.92 -26.51 -26.86
C ARG A 49 -19.97 -27.87 -27.54
N GLN A 50 -19.94 -27.90 -28.85
CA GLN A 50 -19.92 -29.14 -29.62
C GLN A 50 -18.69 -29.98 -29.27
N LEU A 51 -17.49 -29.39 -29.25
CA LEU A 51 -16.25 -30.06 -28.88
C LEU A 51 -16.31 -30.66 -27.48
N ILE A 52 -16.89 -29.94 -26.51
CA ILE A 52 -17.08 -30.45 -25.14
C ILE A 52 -18.03 -31.67 -25.15
N PHE A 53 -19.14 -31.60 -25.86
CA PHE A 53 -20.06 -32.76 -25.96
C PHE A 53 -19.48 -33.96 -26.69
N GLU A 54 -18.53 -33.74 -27.60
CA GLU A 54 -17.77 -34.78 -28.28
C GLU A 54 -16.62 -35.35 -27.40
N GLY A 55 -16.42 -34.84 -26.18
CA GLY A 55 -15.31 -35.22 -25.30
C GLY A 55 -13.94 -34.65 -25.71
N LYS A 56 -13.90 -33.75 -26.69
CA LYS A 56 -12.69 -33.13 -27.21
C LYS A 56 -12.27 -31.89 -26.40
N ASN A 57 -12.08 -32.11 -25.10
CA ASN A 57 -11.83 -31.01 -24.15
C ASN A 57 -10.57 -30.19 -24.46
N LYS A 58 -9.51 -30.85 -24.97
CA LYS A 58 -8.27 -30.17 -25.33
C LYS A 58 -8.49 -29.20 -26.50
N GLU A 59 -9.17 -29.64 -27.56
CA GLU A 59 -9.50 -28.80 -28.71
C GLU A 59 -10.42 -27.63 -28.34
N ALA A 60 -11.38 -27.89 -27.44
CA ALA A 60 -12.25 -26.85 -26.89
C ALA A 60 -11.45 -25.76 -26.13
N GLN A 61 -10.50 -26.17 -25.29
CA GLN A 61 -9.63 -25.26 -24.55
C GLN A 61 -8.72 -24.44 -25.48
N GLU A 62 -8.12 -25.08 -26.47
CA GLU A 62 -7.27 -24.41 -27.47
C GLU A 62 -8.06 -23.35 -28.26
N LEU A 63 -9.34 -23.60 -28.55
CA LEU A 63 -10.22 -22.64 -29.20
C LEU A 63 -10.65 -21.50 -28.29
N CYS A 64 -10.81 -21.73 -26.96
CA CYS A 64 -11.22 -20.71 -25.99
C CYS A 64 -10.19 -19.56 -25.89
N GLY A 65 -8.89 -19.86 -25.86
CA GLY A 65 -7.86 -18.83 -25.74
C GLY A 65 -8.03 -17.66 -26.72
N PRO A 66 -7.97 -17.88 -28.04
CA PRO A 66 -8.05 -16.80 -29.02
C PRO A 66 -9.46 -16.25 -29.24
N THR A 67 -10.52 -16.91 -28.72
CA THR A 67 -11.90 -16.55 -29.08
C THR A 67 -12.77 -16.10 -27.90
N ILE A 68 -12.57 -16.66 -26.70
CA ILE A 68 -13.39 -16.33 -25.52
C ILE A 68 -12.62 -15.41 -24.57
N CYS A 69 -11.31 -15.64 -24.40
CA CYS A 69 -10.52 -14.79 -23.52
C CYS A 69 -10.47 -13.34 -24.04
N SER A 70 -10.40 -12.39 -23.13
CA SER A 70 -10.30 -10.97 -23.48
C SER A 70 -9.09 -10.71 -24.39
N GLN A 71 -9.24 -9.72 -25.30
CA GLN A 71 -8.18 -9.41 -26.29
C GLN A 71 -7.00 -8.67 -25.70
N SER A 72 -7.20 -7.93 -24.63
CA SER A 72 -6.14 -7.25 -23.87
C SER A 72 -6.15 -7.81 -22.46
N ALA A 73 -4.99 -8.19 -22.03
CA ALA A 73 -4.65 -8.56 -20.67
C ALA A 73 -5.63 -9.40 -19.86
N ASN A 74 -5.07 -10.07 -18.91
CA ASN A 74 -5.76 -10.87 -17.90
C ASN A 74 -6.40 -10.01 -16.79
N GLY A 75 -6.78 -8.78 -17.08
CA GLY A 75 -7.32 -7.80 -16.14
C GLY A 75 -6.31 -6.72 -15.76
N MET A 76 -6.80 -5.67 -15.12
CA MET A 76 -5.94 -4.57 -14.65
C MET A 76 -5.25 -4.96 -13.34
N PRO A 77 -3.94 -4.63 -13.18
CA PRO A 77 -3.21 -4.95 -11.97
C PRO A 77 -3.61 -4.04 -10.81
N TYR A 78 -3.79 -4.63 -9.64
CA TYR A 78 -3.85 -3.88 -8.39
C TYR A 78 -2.49 -3.24 -8.10
N GLN A 79 -2.48 -2.00 -7.64
CA GLN A 79 -1.26 -1.22 -7.43
C GLN A 79 -1.20 -0.65 -6.02
N THR A 80 0.03 -0.58 -5.47
CA THR A 80 0.26 0.07 -4.18
C THR A 80 0.16 1.59 -4.31
N VAL A 81 -0.21 2.28 -3.24
CA VAL A 81 -0.11 3.75 -3.14
C VAL A 81 1.37 4.19 -3.09
N GLY A 82 2.19 3.42 -2.42
CA GLY A 82 3.59 3.71 -2.13
C GLY A 82 3.95 3.34 -0.70
N SER A 83 5.00 3.92 -0.17
CA SER A 83 5.45 3.65 1.20
C SER A 83 5.70 4.95 1.98
N LEU A 84 5.23 4.97 3.22
CA LEU A 84 5.65 5.95 4.23
C LEU A 84 6.87 5.38 4.97
N HIS A 85 7.94 6.14 5.02
CA HIS A 85 9.15 5.81 5.76
C HIS A 85 9.30 6.74 6.96
N LEU A 86 9.72 6.18 8.08
CA LEU A 86 10.11 6.91 9.28
C LEU A 86 11.55 6.53 9.60
N ASP A 87 12.48 7.42 9.32
CA ASP A 87 13.90 7.24 9.63
C ASP A 87 14.20 7.89 10.98
N PHE A 88 14.57 7.09 11.98
CA PHE A 88 14.80 7.54 13.35
C PHE A 88 16.27 7.95 13.55
N ASP A 89 16.46 9.16 14.06
CA ASP A 89 17.77 9.73 14.30
C ASP A 89 18.41 9.21 15.60
N GLY A 90 19.74 9.06 15.60
CA GLY A 90 20.52 8.77 16.80
C GLY A 90 20.37 7.34 17.35
N ILE A 91 19.74 6.43 16.60
CA ILE A 91 19.65 5.00 16.94
C ILE A 91 20.66 4.24 16.11
N ASN A 92 21.83 3.91 16.70
CA ASN A 92 22.88 3.15 16.05
C ASN A 92 22.82 1.66 16.42
N GLU A 93 22.47 1.37 17.68
CA GLU A 93 22.36 0.03 18.22
C GLU A 93 21.07 -0.07 19.06
N TYR A 94 20.48 -1.24 19.07
CA TYR A 94 19.28 -1.52 19.87
C TYR A 94 19.30 -2.95 20.42
N ASN A 95 18.59 -3.17 21.51
CA ASN A 95 18.35 -4.46 22.12
C ASN A 95 16.88 -4.63 22.48
N ASP A 96 16.53 -5.76 23.10
CA ASP A 96 15.16 -6.09 23.52
C ASP A 96 14.11 -5.93 22.42
N TYR A 97 14.53 -6.21 21.16
CA TYR A 97 13.62 -6.11 20.02
C TYR A 97 12.50 -7.14 20.14
N TYR A 98 11.28 -6.62 20.10
CA TYR A 98 10.06 -7.41 20.12
C TYR A 98 9.09 -6.88 19.07
N ARG A 99 8.37 -7.80 18.42
CA ARG A 99 7.43 -7.47 17.36
C ARG A 99 6.31 -8.50 17.31
N ASP A 100 5.07 -8.03 17.36
CA ASP A 100 3.88 -8.88 17.26
C ASP A 100 2.77 -8.27 16.42
N LEU A 101 1.76 -9.07 16.16
CA LEU A 101 0.47 -8.67 15.64
C LEU A 101 -0.60 -9.27 16.53
N ASP A 102 -1.25 -8.44 17.33
CA ASP A 102 -2.44 -8.81 18.07
C ASP A 102 -3.61 -8.94 17.07
N ILE A 103 -4.00 -10.19 16.76
CA ILE A 103 -5.04 -10.47 15.76
C ILE A 103 -6.46 -10.19 16.29
N GLU A 104 -6.66 -10.13 17.60
CA GLU A 104 -7.96 -9.81 18.21
C GLU A 104 -8.22 -8.30 18.10
N LYS A 105 -7.19 -7.48 18.35
CA LYS A 105 -7.29 -6.01 18.31
C LYS A 105 -6.88 -5.40 16.98
N ALA A 106 -6.29 -6.20 16.09
CA ALA A 106 -5.71 -5.78 14.82
C ALA A 106 -4.64 -4.68 14.99
N ILE A 107 -3.76 -4.83 16.01
CA ILE A 107 -2.68 -3.89 16.31
C ILE A 107 -1.33 -4.56 16.03
N ALA A 108 -0.51 -3.94 15.20
CA ALA A 108 0.89 -4.32 15.04
C ALA A 108 1.75 -3.50 16.00
N THR A 109 2.55 -4.18 16.80
CA THR A 109 3.45 -3.56 17.80
C THR A 109 4.91 -3.85 17.44
N THR A 110 5.75 -2.86 17.55
CA THR A 110 7.22 -2.98 17.53
C THR A 110 7.78 -2.28 18.76
N ARG A 111 8.57 -3.00 19.56
CA ARG A 111 9.22 -2.46 20.76
C ARG A 111 10.71 -2.80 20.76
N PHE A 112 11.53 -1.87 21.17
CA PHE A 112 12.97 -2.04 21.31
C PHE A 112 13.54 -1.04 22.30
N THR A 113 14.76 -1.29 22.78
CA THR A 113 15.49 -0.38 23.66
C THR A 113 16.75 0.12 22.94
N ALA A 114 16.97 1.43 22.93
CA ALA A 114 18.15 2.06 22.40
C ALA A 114 18.58 3.24 23.28
N ASN A 115 19.86 3.40 23.52
CA ASN A 115 20.41 4.47 24.36
C ASN A 115 19.73 4.58 25.74
N GLY A 116 19.31 3.45 26.35
CA GLY A 116 18.61 3.40 27.62
C GLY A 116 17.15 3.85 27.58
N VAL A 117 16.58 4.08 26.39
CA VAL A 117 15.19 4.46 26.16
C VAL A 117 14.44 3.31 25.49
N THR A 118 13.29 2.94 26.04
CA THR A 118 12.40 1.97 25.41
C THR A 118 11.43 2.69 24.48
N TYR A 119 11.42 2.30 23.22
CA TYR A 119 10.51 2.81 22.18
C TYR A 119 9.44 1.79 21.89
N THR A 120 8.20 2.25 21.71
CA THR A 120 7.08 1.42 21.29
C THR A 120 6.37 2.11 20.11
N ARG A 121 6.14 1.36 19.05
CA ARG A 121 5.32 1.75 17.90
C ARG A 121 4.14 0.82 17.83
N GLU A 122 2.97 1.39 17.73
CA GLU A 122 1.71 0.68 17.51
C GLU A 122 1.10 1.20 16.21
N ALA A 123 0.65 0.31 15.38
CA ALA A 123 -0.05 0.66 14.13
C ALA A 123 -1.35 -0.12 14.04
N TYR A 124 -2.40 0.55 13.60
CA TYR A 124 -3.70 -0.06 13.30
C TYR A 124 -4.47 0.76 12.26
N THR A 125 -5.43 0.14 11.60
CA THR A 125 -6.33 0.81 10.65
C THR A 125 -7.71 0.97 11.28
N SER A 126 -8.15 2.22 11.45
CA SER A 126 -9.50 2.53 11.95
C SER A 126 -10.53 2.32 10.85
N PHE A 127 -11.57 1.51 11.13
CA PHE A 127 -12.69 1.32 10.21
C PHE A 127 -13.64 2.53 10.20
N PRO A 128 -14.08 3.08 11.36
CA PRO A 128 -15.00 4.22 11.36
C PRO A 128 -14.38 5.50 10.81
N ASP A 129 -13.08 5.73 11.07
CA ASP A 129 -12.40 6.98 10.66
C ASP A 129 -11.71 6.87 9.30
N GLN A 130 -11.57 5.64 8.76
CA GLN A 130 -10.92 5.35 7.48
C GLN A 130 -9.48 5.89 7.41
N VAL A 131 -8.70 5.67 8.46
CA VAL A 131 -7.31 6.11 8.58
C VAL A 131 -6.39 4.99 9.08
N LEU A 132 -5.12 5.05 8.69
CA LEU A 132 -4.02 4.35 9.35
C LEU A 132 -3.52 5.22 10.51
N VAL A 133 -3.52 4.69 11.72
CA VAL A 133 -2.96 5.34 12.90
C VAL A 133 -1.62 4.70 13.24
N ILE A 134 -0.59 5.52 13.43
CA ILE A 134 0.73 5.11 13.89
C ILE A 134 1.03 5.88 15.16
N ARG A 135 1.10 5.18 16.29
CA ARG A 135 1.39 5.74 17.59
C ARG A 135 2.83 5.45 17.98
N LEU A 136 3.58 6.50 18.28
CA LEU A 136 4.97 6.42 18.72
C LEU A 136 5.06 6.86 20.17
N THR A 137 5.66 6.03 21.03
CA THR A 137 5.90 6.36 22.43
C THR A 137 7.32 6.00 22.84
N ALA A 138 7.86 6.70 23.83
CA ALA A 138 9.17 6.44 24.42
C ALA A 138 9.10 6.54 25.94
N SER A 139 9.92 5.75 26.65
CA SER A 139 10.01 5.77 28.12
C SER A 139 10.56 7.09 28.69
N GLN A 140 11.23 7.89 27.86
CA GLN A 140 11.72 9.21 28.24
C GLN A 140 11.10 10.30 27.34
N LYS A 141 10.85 11.46 27.92
CA LYS A 141 10.34 12.63 27.17
C LYS A 141 11.40 13.16 26.22
N LYS A 142 10.97 13.71 25.07
CA LYS A 142 11.83 14.32 24.05
C LYS A 142 12.86 13.36 23.40
N SER A 143 12.61 12.06 23.44
CA SER A 143 13.50 11.05 22.87
C SER A 143 13.12 10.59 21.48
N ILE A 144 11.95 10.98 20.96
CA ILE A 144 11.50 10.62 19.62
C ILE A 144 11.91 11.70 18.63
N SER A 145 12.83 11.37 17.73
CA SER A 145 13.24 12.19 16.60
C SER A 145 13.25 11.31 15.35
N PHE A 146 12.59 11.74 14.30
CA PHE A 146 12.55 11.01 13.03
C PHE A 146 12.28 11.93 11.84
N THR A 147 12.70 11.50 10.68
CA THR A 147 12.35 12.07 9.38
C THR A 147 11.27 11.22 8.72
N ALA A 148 10.15 11.83 8.35
CA ALA A 148 9.08 11.17 7.59
C ALA A 148 9.22 11.50 6.10
N LYS A 149 9.14 10.48 5.23
CA LYS A 149 9.17 10.65 3.78
C LYS A 149 8.30 9.63 3.08
N TYR A 150 7.79 9.98 1.90
CA TYR A 150 7.15 9.03 1.00
C TYR A 150 8.12 8.51 -0.06
N SER A 151 7.89 7.27 -0.49
CA SER A 151 8.37 6.75 -1.77
C SER A 151 7.21 6.11 -2.53
N THR A 152 7.27 6.14 -3.86
CA THR A 152 6.21 5.61 -4.71
C THR A 152 6.79 5.11 -6.03
N PRO A 153 6.23 4.06 -6.66
CA PRO A 153 6.67 3.57 -7.95
C PRO A 153 6.20 4.44 -9.14
N TYR A 154 5.37 5.46 -8.89
CA TYR A 154 4.76 6.26 -9.95
C TYR A 154 5.64 7.44 -10.36
N LYS A 155 5.96 7.52 -11.66
CA LYS A 155 6.79 8.61 -12.22
C LYS A 155 6.10 9.97 -12.17
N SER A 156 4.77 10.00 -12.27
CA SER A 156 3.94 11.22 -12.25
C SER A 156 3.50 11.62 -10.85
N SER A 157 4.28 11.28 -9.82
CA SER A 157 3.94 11.61 -8.44
C SER A 157 4.53 12.94 -7.99
N VAL A 158 3.84 13.60 -7.07
CA VAL A 158 4.29 14.82 -6.42
C VAL A 158 4.22 14.64 -4.91
N ILE A 159 5.36 14.80 -4.23
CA ILE A 159 5.43 14.78 -2.77
C ILE A 159 5.61 16.22 -2.29
N ARG A 160 4.79 16.65 -1.33
CA ARG A 160 4.82 17.99 -0.73
C ARG A 160 4.83 17.90 0.78
N CYS A 161 5.65 18.74 1.39
CA CYS A 161 5.60 18.99 2.83
C CYS A 161 4.83 20.29 3.09
N ILE A 162 3.79 20.24 3.92
CA ILE A 162 2.99 21.40 4.33
C ILE A 162 3.36 21.73 5.77
N SER A 163 4.48 22.43 5.92
CA SER A 163 5.14 22.71 7.20
C SER A 163 4.22 23.33 8.28
N PRO A 164 3.36 24.34 8.00
CA PRO A 164 2.48 24.88 9.02
C PRO A 164 1.50 23.87 9.62
N ARG A 165 1.11 22.85 8.84
CA ARG A 165 0.16 21.81 9.26
C ARG A 165 0.82 20.52 9.74
N LYS A 166 2.16 20.42 9.66
CA LYS A 166 2.89 19.17 9.90
C LYS A 166 2.33 18.00 9.08
N GLU A 167 2.06 18.27 7.81
CA GLU A 167 1.47 17.33 6.88
C GLU A 167 2.46 16.97 5.77
N LEU A 168 2.50 15.69 5.40
CA LEU A 168 3.20 15.19 4.24
C LEU A 168 2.18 14.63 3.26
N GLN A 169 2.18 15.12 2.04
CA GLN A 169 1.23 14.76 0.99
C GLN A 169 1.95 14.08 -0.17
N LEU A 170 1.41 12.96 -0.63
CA LEU A 170 1.77 12.29 -1.86
C LEU A 170 0.56 12.32 -2.80
N ASN A 171 0.70 12.95 -3.96
CA ASN A 171 -0.26 12.84 -5.06
C ASN A 171 0.34 11.91 -6.12
N GLY A 172 -0.41 10.94 -6.57
CA GLY A 172 0.00 10.00 -7.58
C GLY A 172 -1.10 9.68 -8.57
N LYS A 173 -0.69 9.17 -9.74
CA LYS A 173 -1.56 8.63 -10.78
C LYS A 173 -1.13 7.20 -11.07
N ALA A 174 -2.07 6.27 -11.08
CA ALA A 174 -1.82 4.86 -11.39
C ALA A 174 -1.22 4.69 -12.78
N ASN A 175 -0.39 3.66 -12.94
CA ASN A 175 0.32 3.39 -14.19
C ASN A 175 -0.62 2.88 -15.29
N ASP A 176 -0.20 3.12 -16.53
CA ASP A 176 -0.75 2.45 -17.70
C ASP A 176 -0.52 0.94 -17.61
N HIS A 177 -1.39 0.17 -18.23
CA HIS A 177 -1.25 -1.27 -18.32
C HIS A 177 -1.72 -1.77 -19.68
N GLU A 178 -0.86 -2.52 -20.41
CA GLU A 178 -1.13 -3.14 -21.71
C GLU A 178 -1.80 -2.20 -22.73
N GLY A 179 -1.30 -0.98 -22.82
CA GLY A 179 -1.80 0.05 -23.76
C GLY A 179 -3.04 0.79 -23.27
N ILE A 180 -3.56 0.47 -22.09
CA ILE A 180 -4.67 1.19 -21.45
C ILE A 180 -4.10 2.23 -20.49
N GLU A 181 -4.41 3.50 -20.74
CA GLU A 181 -3.96 4.62 -19.91
C GLU A 181 -4.49 4.51 -18.48
N GLY A 182 -3.60 4.68 -17.50
CA GLY A 182 -3.97 4.81 -16.08
C GLY A 182 -4.70 6.11 -15.82
N LYS A 183 -5.86 6.05 -15.16
CA LYS A 183 -6.68 7.24 -14.86
C LYS A 183 -7.00 7.42 -13.38
N VAL A 184 -6.69 6.44 -12.55
CA VAL A 184 -6.90 6.56 -11.11
C VAL A 184 -5.88 7.53 -10.55
N GLU A 185 -6.36 8.63 -9.98
CA GLU A 185 -5.56 9.59 -9.22
C GLU A 185 -5.85 9.42 -7.73
N PHE A 186 -4.81 9.54 -6.91
CA PHE A 186 -4.94 9.40 -5.47
C PHE A 186 -4.10 10.41 -4.72
N THR A 187 -4.51 10.68 -3.49
CA THR A 187 -3.76 11.47 -2.54
C THR A 187 -3.60 10.70 -1.23
N ALA A 188 -2.36 10.48 -0.81
CA ALA A 188 -2.07 10.04 0.55
C ALA A 188 -1.62 11.22 1.40
N LEU A 189 -2.24 11.38 2.56
CA LEU A 189 -1.96 12.47 3.50
C LEU A 189 -1.52 11.87 4.84
N THR A 190 -0.33 12.23 5.29
CA THR A 190 0.13 11.94 6.66
C THR A 190 0.15 13.22 7.46
N ARG A 191 -0.61 13.26 8.57
CA ARG A 191 -0.55 14.32 9.57
C ARG A 191 0.20 13.82 10.79
N ILE A 192 1.08 14.65 11.33
CA ILE A 192 1.86 14.30 12.51
C ILE A 192 1.45 15.20 13.67
N GLU A 193 0.93 14.58 14.72
CA GLU A 193 0.51 15.26 15.94
C GLU A 193 1.45 14.90 17.09
N THR A 194 1.89 15.90 17.83
CA THR A 194 2.76 15.73 18.99
C THR A 194 1.97 16.02 20.27
N VAL A 195 1.88 15.05 21.15
CA VAL A 195 1.13 15.20 22.43
C VAL A 195 1.96 15.90 23.51
N SER A 196 3.31 15.87 23.40
CA SER A 196 4.23 16.65 24.25
C SER A 196 5.57 16.79 23.55
N TYR A 197 5.98 18.01 23.27
CA TYR A 197 7.29 18.46 22.76
C TYR A 197 8.17 17.39 22.07
N THR A 198 7.84 17.06 20.85
CA THR A 198 8.70 16.30 19.95
C THR A 198 9.15 17.21 18.82
N HIS A 199 10.45 17.29 18.56
CA HIS A 199 10.97 17.97 17.37
C HIS A 199 10.69 17.10 16.15
N LEU A 200 10.00 17.69 15.17
CA LEU A 200 9.73 17.04 13.90
C LEU A 200 10.46 17.79 12.79
N THR A 201 11.35 17.10 12.10
CA THR A 201 11.95 17.62 10.89
C THR A 201 11.29 16.96 9.69
N LEU A 202 10.60 17.73 8.87
CA LEU A 202 10.12 17.28 7.57
C LEU A 202 11.13 17.71 6.51
N PRO A 203 11.47 16.84 5.53
CA PRO A 203 12.37 17.25 4.46
C PRO A 203 11.74 18.39 3.67
N THR A 204 12.42 19.53 3.66
CA THR A 204 12.09 20.66 2.78
C THR A 204 12.73 20.42 1.42
N LYS A 205 11.95 20.22 0.41
CA LYS A 205 12.30 20.47 -1.00
C LYS A 205 11.22 21.29 -1.64
#